data_dc5fbda2ef8438c436bb35049618619e
#
_entry.id   dc5fbda2ef8438c436bb35049618619e
#
_cell.length_a   1.000
_cell.length_b   1.000
_cell.length_c   1.000
_cell.angle_alpha   90.00
_cell.angle_beta   90.00
_cell.angle_gamma   90.00
#
_symmetry.space_group_name_H-M   'P 1'
#
loop_
_entity.id
_entity.type
_entity.pdbx_description
1 polymer ?
#
loop_
_entity_poly.entity_id
_entity_poly.type
_entity_poly.pdbx_seq_one_letter_code
_entity_poly.pdbx_strand_id
1 'polypeptide(L)'
;MLDKIKQLSAEIAGFQAKSLEEVEQFRIKHLSKKGTIAALFDDFKTVPADQKKAMGQELNELKNTALAKINELKELLSNAEEDLSGIDL
;
A
#
# COMPACT_ATOMS: atom_id res chain seq x y z
N MET A 1 15.99 7.42 5.14
CA MET A 1 14.76 7.29 4.34
C MET A 1 14.60 5.95 3.68
N LEU A 2 15.66 5.43 3.10
CA LEU A 2 15.60 4.10 2.51
C LEU A 2 15.19 3.03 3.51
N ASP A 3 15.64 3.18 4.74
CA ASP A 3 15.28 2.22 5.79
C ASP A 3 13.78 2.18 6.01
N LYS A 4 13.14 3.34 6.00
CA LYS A 4 11.70 3.42 6.19
C LYS A 4 10.96 2.77 5.02
N ILE A 5 11.46 2.98 3.83
CA ILE A 5 10.87 2.39 2.63
C ILE A 5 10.97 0.87 2.71
N LYS A 6 12.13 0.37 3.09
CA LYS A 6 12.33 -1.07 3.22
C LYS A 6 11.45 -1.67 4.30
N GLN A 7 11.34 -0.99 5.43
CA GLN A 7 10.48 -1.45 6.52
C GLN A 7 9.02 -1.52 6.09
N LEU A 8 8.56 -0.48 5.43
CA LEU A 8 7.20 -0.46 4.93
C LEU A 8 6.96 -1.51 3.88
N SER A 9 7.93 -1.70 3.00
CA SER A 9 7.83 -2.71 1.97
C SER A 9 7.68 -4.11 2.59
N ALA A 10 8.48 -4.39 3.60
CA ALA A 10 8.40 -5.67 4.30
C ALA A 10 7.08 -5.81 5.03
N GLU A 11 6.62 -4.74 5.65
CA GLU A 11 5.35 -4.74 6.33
C GLU A 11 4.19 -5.01 5.39
N ILE A 12 4.22 -4.35 4.25
CA ILE A 12 3.19 -4.52 3.24
C ILE A 12 3.24 -5.94 2.68
N ALA A 13 4.42 -6.43 2.39
CA ALA A 13 4.56 -7.77 1.83
C ALA A 13 4.08 -8.85 2.79
N GLY A 14 4.25 -8.61 4.09
CA GLY A 14 3.81 -9.57 5.09
C GLY A 14 2.40 -9.35 5.59
N PHE A 15 1.75 -8.31 5.13
CA PHE A 15 0.41 -8.00 5.59
C PHE A 15 -0.61 -9.01 5.08
N GLN A 16 -1.50 -9.42 5.97
CA GLN A 16 -2.61 -10.28 5.62
C GLN A 16 -3.87 -9.73 6.26
N ALA A 17 -4.91 -9.63 5.46
CA ALA A 17 -6.19 -9.15 5.94
C ALA A 17 -7.16 -10.30 6.05
N LYS A 18 -7.99 -10.26 7.07
CA LYS A 18 -9.00 -11.28 7.27
C LYS A 18 -10.38 -10.82 6.79
N SER A 19 -10.52 -9.54 6.54
CA SER A 19 -11.78 -8.98 6.09
C SER A 19 -11.53 -7.76 5.23
N LEU A 20 -12.54 -7.36 4.49
CA LEU A 20 -12.45 -6.16 3.67
C LEU A 20 -12.21 -4.92 4.52
N GLU A 21 -12.73 -4.94 5.74
CA GLU A 21 -12.54 -3.83 6.66
C GLU A 21 -11.05 -3.66 6.98
N GLU A 22 -10.35 -4.77 7.19
CA GLU A 22 -8.92 -4.70 7.45
C GLU A 22 -8.15 -4.19 6.26
N VAL A 23 -8.56 -4.58 5.06
CA VAL A 23 -7.94 -4.07 3.84
C VAL A 23 -8.13 -2.57 3.74
N GLU A 24 -9.31 -2.09 4.04
CA GLU A 24 -9.63 -0.67 4.02
C GLU A 24 -8.79 0.09 5.04
N GLN A 25 -8.66 -0.45 6.24
CA GLN A 25 -7.83 0.13 7.29
C GLN A 25 -6.38 0.22 6.84
N PHE A 26 -5.89 -0.84 6.22
CA PHE A 26 -4.54 -0.87 5.71
C PHE A 26 -4.32 0.21 4.66
N ARG A 27 -5.29 0.35 3.76
CA ARG A 27 -5.21 1.38 2.71
C ARG A 27 -5.17 2.76 3.31
N ILE A 28 -6.04 3.01 4.27
CA ILE A 28 -6.09 4.31 4.94
C ILE A 28 -4.79 4.58 5.69
N LYS A 29 -4.26 3.56 6.35
CA LYS A 29 -3.04 3.71 7.12
C LYS A 29 -1.84 4.09 6.24
N HIS A 30 -1.75 3.52 5.05
CA HIS A 30 -0.57 3.70 4.21
C HIS A 30 -0.79 4.64 3.03
N LEU A 31 -1.96 4.61 2.45
CA LEU A 31 -2.21 5.32 1.20
C LEU A 31 -3.04 6.59 1.33
N SER A 32 -3.51 6.90 2.52
CA SER A 32 -4.26 8.13 2.73
C SER A 32 -3.33 9.34 2.76
N LYS A 33 -3.92 10.52 2.75
CA LYS A 33 -3.14 11.77 2.81
C LYS A 33 -2.25 11.82 4.04
N LYS A 34 -2.65 11.18 5.12
CA LYS A 34 -1.88 11.11 6.35
C LYS A 34 -1.21 9.76 6.53
N GLY A 35 -1.19 8.96 5.47
CA GLY A 35 -0.62 7.63 5.54
C GLY A 35 0.90 7.65 5.54
N THR A 36 1.49 6.50 5.82
CA THR A 36 2.94 6.38 5.88
C THR A 36 3.60 6.64 4.53
N ILE A 37 2.98 6.19 3.45
CA ILE A 37 3.52 6.42 2.12
C ILE A 37 3.47 7.89 1.76
N ALA A 38 2.38 8.56 2.12
CA ALA A 38 2.25 10.00 1.89
C ALA A 38 3.32 10.77 2.64
N ALA A 39 3.62 10.35 3.86
CA ALA A 39 4.68 10.98 4.65
C ALA A 39 6.04 10.80 3.97
N LEU A 40 6.28 9.64 3.38
CA LEU A 40 7.51 9.40 2.65
C LEU A 40 7.62 10.28 1.40
N PHE A 41 6.52 10.47 0.70
CA PHE A 41 6.50 11.37 -0.45
C PHE A 41 6.78 12.81 -0.03
N ASP A 42 6.30 13.17 1.13
CA ASP A 42 6.56 14.49 1.67
C ASP A 42 8.04 14.68 1.98
N ASP A 43 8.64 13.68 2.61
CA ASP A 43 10.07 13.68 2.87
C ASP A 43 10.88 13.67 1.58
N PHE A 44 10.34 13.03 0.56
CA PHE A 44 10.99 12.95 -0.74
C PHE A 44 11.26 14.33 -1.33
N LYS A 45 10.40 15.28 -1.03
CA LYS A 45 10.57 16.65 -1.56
C LYS A 45 11.85 17.31 -1.07
N THR A 46 12.36 16.88 0.06
CA THR A 46 13.57 17.44 0.64
C THR A 46 14.83 16.66 0.27
N VAL A 47 14.68 15.58 -0.46
CA VAL A 47 15.79 14.73 -0.85
C VAL A 47 16.62 15.42 -1.95
N PRO A 48 17.97 15.34 -1.86
CA PRO A 48 18.82 15.92 -2.90
C PRO A 48 18.53 15.34 -4.29
N ALA A 49 18.78 16.14 -5.31
CA ALA A 49 18.45 15.75 -6.67
C ALA A 49 19.14 14.46 -7.11
N ASP A 50 20.37 14.26 -6.69
CA ASP A 50 21.12 13.06 -7.07
C ASP A 50 20.56 11.79 -6.45
N GLN A 51 19.86 11.90 -5.33
CA GLN A 51 19.22 10.77 -4.69
C GLN A 51 17.74 10.65 -5.06
N LYS A 52 17.18 11.73 -5.57
CA LYS A 52 15.76 11.79 -5.86
C LYS A 52 15.31 10.71 -6.82
N LYS A 53 16.13 10.43 -7.81
CA LYS A 53 15.79 9.44 -8.82
C LYS A 53 15.62 8.06 -8.20
N ALA A 54 16.60 7.65 -7.40
CA ALA A 54 16.56 6.34 -6.77
C ALA A 54 15.43 6.26 -5.75
N MET A 55 15.29 7.31 -4.95
CA MET A 55 14.24 7.36 -3.94
C MET A 55 12.85 7.37 -4.54
N GLY A 56 12.69 8.14 -5.62
CA GLY A 56 11.42 8.18 -6.31
C GLY A 56 11.02 6.84 -6.85
N GLN A 57 11.99 6.11 -7.38
CA GLN A 57 11.75 4.78 -7.89
C GLN A 57 11.30 3.83 -6.77
N GLU A 58 12.01 3.89 -5.65
CA GLU A 58 11.66 3.06 -4.50
C GLU A 58 10.26 3.39 -3.96
N LEU A 59 9.97 4.68 -3.86
CA LEU A 59 8.65 5.10 -3.39
C LEU A 59 7.55 4.67 -4.33
N ASN A 60 7.81 4.78 -5.61
CA ASN A 60 6.84 4.38 -6.62
C ASN A 60 6.58 2.87 -6.54
N GLU A 61 7.63 2.09 -6.37
CA GLU A 61 7.50 0.65 -6.21
C GLU A 61 6.73 0.31 -4.94
N LEU A 62 7.03 1.02 -3.86
CA LEU A 62 6.34 0.81 -2.60
C LEU A 62 4.85 1.07 -2.75
N LYS A 63 4.52 2.17 -3.40
CA LYS A 63 3.13 2.51 -3.66
C LYS A 63 2.44 1.45 -4.50
N ASN A 64 3.09 1.02 -5.57
CA ASN A 64 2.54 0.01 -6.45
C ASN A 64 2.36 -1.32 -5.73
N THR A 65 3.33 -1.69 -4.91
CA THR A 65 3.25 -2.92 -4.11
C THR A 65 2.07 -2.85 -3.16
N ALA A 66 1.90 -1.72 -2.51
CA ALA A 66 0.78 -1.53 -1.58
C ALA A 66 -0.56 -1.63 -2.31
N LEU A 67 -0.67 -0.97 -3.45
CA LEU A 67 -1.90 -1.02 -4.23
C LEU A 67 -2.19 -2.42 -4.73
N ALA A 68 -1.15 -3.10 -5.22
CA ALA A 68 -1.32 -4.48 -5.71
C ALA A 68 -1.76 -5.40 -4.57
N LYS A 69 -1.18 -5.21 -3.40
CA LYS A 69 -1.55 -6.01 -2.23
C LYS A 69 -2.99 -5.77 -1.84
N ILE A 70 -3.38 -4.52 -1.81
CA ILE A 70 -4.75 -4.14 -1.47
C ILE A 70 -5.74 -4.75 -2.46
N ASN A 71 -5.45 -4.61 -3.74
CA ASN A 71 -6.33 -5.14 -4.79
C ASN A 71 -6.41 -6.67 -4.69
N GLU A 72 -5.29 -7.32 -4.46
CA GLU A 72 -5.26 -8.77 -4.32
C GLU A 72 -6.09 -9.23 -3.15
N LEU A 73 -5.89 -8.61 -2.00
CA LEU A 73 -6.64 -8.97 -0.80
C LEU A 73 -8.13 -8.67 -0.95
N LYS A 74 -8.44 -7.55 -1.56
CA LYS A 74 -9.81 -7.17 -1.84
C LYS A 74 -10.50 -8.20 -2.71
N GLU A 75 -9.79 -8.63 -3.74
CA GLU A 75 -10.35 -9.60 -4.66
C GLU A 75 -10.56 -10.94 -3.99
N LEU A 76 -9.59 -11.38 -3.20
CA LEU A 76 -9.70 -12.64 -2.49
C LEU A 76 -10.86 -12.64 -1.51
N LEU A 77 -10.96 -11.57 -0.75
CA LEU A 77 -12.02 -11.45 0.26
C LEU A 77 -13.38 -11.21 -0.38
N SER A 78 -13.38 -10.45 -1.45
CA SER A 78 -14.61 -10.19 -2.19
C SER A 78 -15.14 -11.46 -2.83
N ASN A 79 -14.25 -12.29 -3.37
CA ASN A 79 -14.66 -13.57 -3.94
C ASN A 79 -15.27 -14.47 -2.90
N ALA A 80 -14.75 -14.44 -1.69
CA ALA A 80 -15.30 -15.24 -0.61
C ALA A 80 -16.71 -14.78 -0.26
N GLU A 81 -16.95 -13.49 -0.32
CA GLU A 81 -18.27 -12.94 -0.08
C GLU A 81 -19.16 -13.02 -1.30
N GLU A 82 -18.56 -13.02 -2.45
CA GLU A 82 -19.25 -12.97 -3.70
C GLU A 82 -20.10 -14.20 -3.94
N ASP A 83 -19.73 -15.30 -3.33
CA ASP A 83 -20.57 -16.49 -3.38
C ASP A 83 -21.98 -16.16 -2.93
N LEU A 84 -22.10 -15.11 -2.15
CA LEU A 84 -23.39 -14.69 -1.62
C LEU A 84 -24.01 -13.57 -2.42
N SER A 85 -23.20 -12.65 -2.91
CA SER A 85 -23.72 -11.43 -3.50
C SER A 85 -23.45 -11.30 -4.99
N GLY A 86 -22.53 -12.07 -5.53
CA GLY A 86 -22.27 -12.05 -6.96
C GLY A 86 -23.51 -12.30 -7.77
N ILE A 87 -24.46 -12.81 -7.12
CA ILE A 87 -25.73 -13.14 -7.72
C ILE A 87 -26.55 -11.91 -8.07
N ASP A 88 -26.30 -10.85 -7.37
CA ASP A 88 -27.06 -9.62 -7.54
C ASP A 88 -26.90 -8.99 -8.90
N LEU A 89 -25.90 -9.41 -9.58
CA LEU A 89 -25.68 -8.89 -10.90
C LEU A 89 -26.46 -9.67 -11.92
#